data_c4e22822e57b7d2c9d1cf6bc2b29b715
#
_entry.id   c4e22822e57b7d2c9d1cf6bc2b29b715
#
_cell.length_a   1.000
_cell.length_b   1.000
_cell.length_c   1.000
_cell.angle_alpha   90.00
_cell.angle_beta   90.00
_cell.angle_gamma   90.00
#
_symmetry.space_group_name_H-M   'P 1'
#
loop_
_entity.id
_entity.type
_entity.pdbx_description
1 polymer ?
#
loop_
_entity_poly.entity_id
_entity_poly.type
_entity_poly.pdbx_seq_one_letter_code
_entity_poly.pdbx_strand_id
1 'polypeptide(L)'
;MSPFFKFCEQSQIFVNLQTMGKIMAVDYGKKRCGIAVTDDMQIIASGLQTVETVDLSPFLAGYFAENRVEAIVVGLPTDLKGNLSEIEQEISGFIEKFKMEYPEIEVHRFDERFTSKMASFFISQSGKSKKKREEKGLVDKVSATLILQNYLEQKQK
;
A
#
# COMPACT_ATOMS: atom_id res chain seq x y z
N MET A 1 33.19 -30.13 4.73
CA MET A 1 32.17 -29.39 3.96
C MET A 1 32.61 -29.27 2.51
N SER A 2 31.76 -29.69 1.60
CA SER A 2 32.08 -29.57 0.18
C SER A 2 31.94 -28.11 -0.27
N PRO A 3 32.74 -27.66 -1.25
CA PRO A 3 32.61 -26.32 -1.82
C PRO A 3 31.21 -26.04 -2.40
N PHE A 4 30.51 -27.08 -2.76
CA PHE A 4 29.15 -27.04 -3.29
C PHE A 4 28.15 -26.50 -2.26
N PHE A 5 28.34 -26.85 -0.99
CA PHE A 5 27.46 -26.43 0.11
C PHE A 5 27.58 -24.92 0.38
N LYS A 6 28.79 -24.38 0.35
CA LYS A 6 29.02 -22.92 0.47
C LYS A 6 28.41 -22.14 -0.69
N PHE A 7 28.46 -22.68 -1.87
CA PHE A 7 27.87 -22.07 -3.06
C PHE A 7 26.34 -21.98 -2.93
N CYS A 8 25.70 -23.03 -2.41
CA CYS A 8 24.25 -23.03 -2.19
C CYS A 8 23.81 -21.99 -1.16
N GLU A 9 24.56 -21.81 -0.07
CA GLU A 9 24.27 -20.79 0.93
C GLU A 9 24.36 -19.38 0.35
N GLN A 10 25.41 -19.11 -0.42
CA GLN A 10 25.57 -17.81 -1.06
C GLN A 10 24.49 -17.55 -2.10
N SER A 11 24.07 -18.59 -2.81
CA SER A 11 22.98 -18.49 -3.78
C SER A 11 21.66 -18.17 -3.10
N GLN A 12 21.37 -18.78 -1.96
CA GLN A 12 20.14 -18.48 -1.21
C GLN A 12 20.12 -17.07 -0.64
N ILE A 13 21.23 -16.59 -0.12
CA ILE A 13 21.34 -15.20 0.36
C ILE A 13 21.14 -14.23 -0.79
N PHE A 14 21.75 -14.49 -1.93
CA PHE A 14 21.61 -13.66 -3.12
C PHE A 14 20.17 -13.66 -3.66
N VAL A 15 19.51 -14.83 -3.69
CA VAL A 15 18.12 -14.97 -4.08
C VAL A 15 17.22 -14.20 -3.12
N ASN A 16 17.47 -14.27 -1.82
CA ASN A 16 16.69 -13.53 -0.82
C ASN A 16 16.82 -12.02 -0.99
N LEU A 17 18.00 -11.52 -1.35
CA LEU A 17 18.20 -10.10 -1.64
C LEU A 17 17.51 -9.65 -2.92
N GLN A 18 17.45 -10.53 -3.93
CA GLN A 18 16.78 -10.24 -5.19
C GLN A 18 15.26 -10.39 -5.13
N THR A 19 14.75 -11.14 -4.16
CA THR A 19 13.33 -11.45 -4.05
C THR A 19 12.69 -10.81 -2.82
N MET A 20 13.19 -9.63 -2.41
CA MET A 20 12.46 -8.82 -1.44
C MET A 20 11.07 -8.56 -1.98
N GLY A 21 10.04 -8.83 -1.18
CA GLY A 21 8.67 -8.60 -1.59
C GLY A 21 8.34 -7.12 -1.65
N LYS A 22 7.33 -6.79 -2.42
CA LYS A 22 6.81 -5.44 -2.51
C LYS A 22 6.06 -5.08 -1.23
N ILE A 23 5.95 -3.79 -0.96
CA ILE A 23 5.04 -3.26 0.05
C ILE A 23 3.89 -2.59 -0.69
N MET A 24 2.67 -2.90 -0.28
CA MET A 24 1.46 -2.33 -0.88
C MET A 24 0.80 -1.39 0.11
N ALA A 25 0.33 -0.24 -0.35
CA ALA A 25 -0.52 0.63 0.45
C ALA A 25 -1.95 0.58 -0.07
N VAL A 26 -2.89 0.58 0.84
CA VAL A 26 -4.32 0.61 0.53
C VAL A 26 -4.95 1.79 1.26
N ASP A 27 -5.47 2.72 0.49
CA ASP A 27 -6.31 3.81 1.00
C ASP A 27 -7.76 3.34 0.88
N TYR A 28 -8.27 2.77 1.97
CA TYR A 28 -9.57 2.10 1.99
C TYR A 28 -10.71 3.13 2.08
N GLY A 29 -11.61 3.10 1.11
CA GLY A 29 -12.80 3.93 1.11
C GLY A 29 -14.08 3.10 1.08
N LYS A 30 -15.21 3.73 1.36
CA LYS A 30 -16.52 3.05 1.32
C LYS A 30 -16.88 2.53 -0.06
N LYS A 31 -16.55 3.28 -1.11
CA LYS A 31 -16.87 2.94 -2.50
C LYS A 31 -15.66 2.48 -3.28
N ARG A 32 -14.50 3.08 -3.03
CA ARG A 32 -13.28 2.85 -3.79
C ARG A 32 -12.08 2.78 -2.86
N CYS A 33 -11.09 2.01 -3.29
CA CYS A 33 -9.80 1.92 -2.62
C CYS A 33 -8.72 2.34 -3.59
N GLY A 34 -7.83 3.21 -3.14
CA GLY A 34 -6.62 3.54 -3.87
C GLY A 34 -5.52 2.56 -3.51
N ILE A 35 -4.75 2.14 -4.49
CA ILE A 35 -3.69 1.14 -4.28
C ILE A 35 -2.37 1.67 -4.86
N ALA A 36 -1.32 1.55 -4.07
CA ALA A 36 0.04 1.86 -4.46
C ALA A 36 0.95 0.71 -4.08
N VAL A 37 2.04 0.54 -4.80
CA VAL A 37 3.02 -0.52 -4.53
C VAL A 37 4.44 0.02 -4.65
N THR A 38 5.37 -0.63 -3.96
CA THR A 38 6.79 -0.39 -4.17
C THR A 38 7.34 -1.27 -5.28
N ASP A 39 8.55 -0.94 -5.72
CA ASP A 39 9.39 -1.89 -6.47
C ASP A 39 9.86 -3.03 -5.55
N ASP A 40 10.50 -4.03 -6.14
CA ASP A 40 11.01 -5.18 -5.38
C ASP A 40 12.09 -4.80 -4.35
N MET A 41 12.74 -3.67 -4.54
CA MET A 41 13.76 -3.15 -3.62
C MET A 41 13.16 -2.28 -2.51
N GLN A 42 11.86 -2.04 -2.51
CA GLN A 42 11.16 -1.23 -1.52
C GLN A 42 11.70 0.21 -1.42
N ILE A 43 12.05 0.79 -2.55
CA ILE A 43 12.66 2.14 -2.60
C ILE A 43 11.66 3.18 -3.09
N ILE A 44 10.90 2.87 -4.15
CA ILE A 44 10.02 3.82 -4.83
C ILE A 44 8.57 3.40 -4.68
N ALA A 45 7.72 4.33 -4.25
CA ALA A 45 6.28 4.15 -4.19
C ALA A 45 5.64 4.64 -5.50
N SER A 46 4.78 3.83 -6.09
CA SER A 46 4.05 4.17 -7.32
C SER A 46 2.58 3.83 -7.18
N GLY A 47 1.72 4.73 -7.66
CA GLY A 47 0.29 4.45 -7.72
C GLY A 47 0.02 3.32 -8.71
N LEU A 48 -0.72 2.31 -8.27
CA LEU A 48 -1.02 1.16 -9.09
C LEU A 48 -2.38 1.29 -9.76
N GLN A 49 -3.44 1.39 -8.96
CA GLN A 49 -4.80 1.36 -9.46
C GLN A 49 -5.77 1.85 -8.38
N THR A 50 -6.93 2.33 -8.82
CA THR A 50 -8.08 2.52 -7.96
C THR A 50 -9.09 1.43 -8.30
N VAL A 51 -9.59 0.71 -7.29
CA VAL A 51 -10.58 -0.36 -7.47
C VAL A 51 -11.81 -0.06 -6.64
N GLU A 52 -12.95 -0.59 -7.06
CA GLU A 52 -14.14 -0.52 -6.23
C GLU A 52 -13.94 -1.40 -4.99
N THR A 53 -14.44 -0.95 -3.85
CA THR A 53 -14.22 -1.64 -2.57
C THR A 53 -14.75 -3.06 -2.60
N VAL A 54 -15.86 -3.30 -3.30
CA VAL A 54 -16.42 -4.65 -3.47
C VAL A 54 -15.49 -5.58 -4.25
N ASP A 55 -14.62 -5.03 -5.08
CA ASP A 55 -13.67 -5.78 -5.91
C ASP A 55 -12.28 -5.89 -5.29
N LEU A 56 -12.07 -5.29 -4.12
CA LEU A 56 -10.75 -5.25 -3.49
C LEU A 56 -10.18 -6.65 -3.21
N SER A 57 -10.97 -7.52 -2.59
CA SER A 57 -10.50 -8.88 -2.25
C SER A 57 -10.11 -9.69 -3.49
N PRO A 58 -10.94 -9.78 -4.56
CA PRO A 58 -10.51 -10.49 -5.76
C PRO A 58 -9.31 -9.82 -6.46
N PHE A 59 -9.23 -8.50 -6.43
CA PHE A 59 -8.07 -7.79 -6.97
C PHE A 59 -6.77 -8.19 -6.23
N LEU A 60 -6.81 -8.19 -4.90
CA LEU A 60 -5.66 -8.57 -4.09
C LEU A 60 -5.24 -10.02 -4.33
N ALA A 61 -6.20 -10.94 -4.41
CA ALA A 61 -5.93 -12.34 -4.71
C ALA A 61 -5.22 -12.51 -6.05
N GLY A 62 -5.68 -11.82 -7.09
CA GLY A 62 -5.06 -11.85 -8.41
C GLY A 62 -3.66 -11.26 -8.40
N TYR A 63 -3.48 -10.14 -7.71
CA TYR A 63 -2.18 -9.48 -7.61
C TYR A 63 -1.15 -10.34 -6.88
N PHE A 64 -1.54 -10.94 -5.75
CA PHE A 64 -0.64 -11.77 -4.94
C PHE A 64 -0.29 -13.10 -5.62
N ALA A 65 -1.12 -13.56 -6.57
CA ALA A 65 -0.79 -14.73 -7.38
C ALA A 65 0.37 -14.49 -8.33
N GLU A 66 0.57 -13.25 -8.75
CA GLU A 66 1.60 -12.86 -9.72
C GLU A 66 2.78 -12.09 -9.10
N ASN A 67 2.60 -11.54 -7.90
CA ASN A 67 3.59 -10.67 -7.27
C ASN A 67 3.78 -11.07 -5.81
N ARG A 68 5.03 -11.08 -5.37
CA ARG A 68 5.35 -11.29 -3.96
C ARG A 68 5.17 -9.97 -3.20
N VAL A 69 4.28 -9.98 -2.21
CA VAL A 69 4.03 -8.84 -1.32
C VAL A 69 4.35 -9.27 0.10
N GLU A 70 5.24 -8.54 0.77
CA GLU A 70 5.65 -8.83 2.15
C GLU A 70 4.74 -8.20 3.17
N ALA A 71 4.23 -7.00 2.87
CA ALA A 71 3.44 -6.23 3.82
C ALA A 71 2.44 -5.36 3.09
N ILE A 72 1.32 -5.10 3.75
CA ILE A 72 0.40 -4.06 3.33
C ILE A 72 0.36 -2.96 4.40
N VAL A 73 0.20 -1.73 3.93
CA VAL A 73 0.02 -0.56 4.78
C VAL A 73 -1.38 -0.03 4.53
N VAL A 74 -2.22 -0.06 5.55
CA VAL A 74 -3.59 0.42 5.43
C VAL A 74 -3.70 1.75 6.18
N GLY A 75 -4.19 2.78 5.51
CA GLY A 75 -4.38 4.08 6.12
C GLY A 75 -5.30 4.02 7.34
N LEU A 76 -4.97 4.79 8.35
CA LEU A 76 -5.79 4.95 9.55
C LEU A 76 -6.53 6.29 9.41
N PRO A 77 -7.81 6.27 9.03
CA PRO A 77 -8.54 7.50 8.78
C PRO A 77 -8.96 8.15 10.10
N THR A 78 -8.31 9.23 10.45
CA THR A 78 -8.61 10.03 11.62
C THR A 78 -8.99 11.44 11.20
N ASP A 79 -9.79 12.13 12.03
CA ASP A 79 -10.02 13.55 11.84
C ASP A 79 -8.78 14.35 12.31
N LEU A 80 -8.83 15.68 12.16
CA LEU A 80 -7.71 16.55 12.56
C LEU A 80 -7.45 16.55 14.08
N LYS A 81 -8.40 16.05 14.86
CA LYS A 81 -8.29 15.93 16.33
C LYS A 81 -7.76 14.55 16.74
N GLY A 82 -7.58 13.64 15.80
CA GLY A 82 -7.10 12.29 16.05
C GLY A 82 -8.19 11.27 16.34
N ASN A 83 -9.45 11.62 16.17
CA ASN A 83 -10.56 10.69 16.34
C ASN A 83 -10.69 9.77 15.12
N LEU A 84 -11.01 8.51 15.35
CA LEU A 84 -11.20 7.54 14.26
C LEU A 84 -12.47 7.86 13.47
N SER A 85 -12.42 7.71 12.16
CA SER A 85 -13.58 7.91 11.31
C SER A 85 -14.53 6.70 11.37
N GLU A 86 -15.77 6.91 10.93
CA GLU A 86 -16.79 5.85 10.92
C GLU A 86 -16.39 4.63 10.09
N ILE A 87 -15.60 4.84 9.06
CA ILE A 87 -15.14 3.76 8.17
C ILE A 87 -14.16 2.81 8.86
N GLU A 88 -13.62 3.19 10.01
CA GLU A 88 -12.62 2.37 10.72
C GLU A 88 -13.15 0.98 11.07
N GLN A 89 -14.44 0.85 11.36
CA GLN A 89 -15.04 -0.45 11.64
C GLN A 89 -14.96 -1.37 10.41
N GLU A 90 -15.23 -0.83 9.23
CA GLU A 90 -15.12 -1.60 7.97
C GLU A 90 -13.67 -1.98 7.69
N ILE A 91 -12.75 -1.06 7.92
CA ILE A 91 -11.32 -1.29 7.73
C ILE A 91 -10.82 -2.37 8.69
N SER A 92 -11.21 -2.31 9.95
CA SER A 92 -10.84 -3.32 10.96
C SER A 92 -11.35 -4.70 10.57
N GLY A 93 -12.58 -4.80 10.09
CA GLY A 93 -13.15 -6.05 9.58
C GLY A 93 -12.38 -6.58 8.38
N PHE A 94 -12.02 -5.70 7.45
CA PHE A 94 -11.18 -6.06 6.29
C PHE A 94 -9.82 -6.60 6.74
N ILE A 95 -9.16 -5.93 7.68
CA ILE A 95 -7.85 -6.33 8.16
C ILE A 95 -7.89 -7.69 8.88
N GLU A 96 -8.90 -7.92 9.71
CA GLU A 96 -9.05 -9.22 10.40
C GLU A 96 -9.21 -10.35 9.40
N LYS A 97 -10.06 -10.18 8.40
CA LYS A 97 -10.26 -11.16 7.33
C LYS A 97 -8.97 -11.35 6.53
N PHE A 98 -8.29 -10.26 6.20
CA PHE A 98 -7.02 -10.30 5.46
C PHE A 98 -5.96 -11.11 6.21
N LYS A 99 -5.81 -10.87 7.51
CA LYS A 99 -4.82 -11.61 8.34
C LYS A 99 -5.12 -13.10 8.39
N MET A 100 -6.39 -13.49 8.32
CA MET A 100 -6.78 -14.88 8.28
C MET A 100 -6.46 -15.53 6.94
N GLU A 101 -6.65 -14.81 5.84
CA GLU A 101 -6.37 -15.31 4.49
C GLU A 101 -4.88 -15.30 4.14
N TYR A 102 -4.15 -14.29 4.62
CA TYR A 102 -2.73 -14.07 4.28
C TYR A 102 -1.89 -13.89 5.55
N PRO A 103 -1.74 -14.93 6.38
CA PRO A 103 -1.02 -14.79 7.66
C PRO A 103 0.46 -14.47 7.50
N GLU A 104 1.04 -14.74 6.33
CA GLU A 104 2.45 -14.45 6.02
C GLU A 104 2.69 -12.99 5.61
N ILE A 105 1.64 -12.23 5.30
CA ILE A 105 1.76 -10.82 4.92
C ILE A 105 1.53 -9.95 6.14
N GLU A 106 2.50 -9.09 6.46
CA GLU A 106 2.37 -8.16 7.58
C GLU A 106 1.37 -7.05 7.25
N VAL A 107 0.62 -6.61 8.25
CA VAL A 107 -0.32 -5.49 8.12
C VAL A 107 0.12 -4.37 9.04
N HIS A 108 0.36 -3.21 8.45
CA HIS A 108 0.74 -1.99 9.16
C HIS A 108 -0.34 -0.94 8.99
N ARG A 109 -0.50 -0.08 9.99
CA ARG A 109 -1.41 1.04 9.92
C ARG A 109 -0.61 2.35 9.85
N PHE A 110 -1.12 3.29 9.11
CA PHE A 110 -0.48 4.61 8.94
C PHE A 110 -1.52 5.70 9.09
N ASP A 111 -1.26 6.66 10.00
CA ASP A 111 -2.15 7.81 10.19
C ASP A 111 -2.12 8.70 8.94
N GLU A 112 -3.27 8.80 8.28
CA GLU A 112 -3.39 9.51 7.00
C GLU A 112 -3.93 10.92 7.13
N ARG A 113 -3.90 11.50 8.34
CA ARG A 113 -4.28 12.90 8.53
C ARG A 113 -3.49 13.78 7.55
N PHE A 114 -4.19 14.68 6.87
CA PHE A 114 -3.63 15.58 5.87
C PHE A 114 -3.24 14.95 4.52
N THR A 115 -3.23 13.62 4.38
CA THR A 115 -2.82 12.95 3.15
C THR A 115 -3.71 13.36 1.96
N SER A 116 -5.02 13.41 2.14
CA SER A 116 -5.95 13.83 1.09
C SER A 116 -5.77 15.30 0.69
N LYS A 117 -5.47 16.17 1.65
CA LYS A 117 -5.15 17.58 1.37
C LYS A 117 -3.85 17.70 0.57
N MET A 118 -2.83 16.94 0.94
CA MET A 118 -1.56 16.89 0.21
C MET A 118 -1.77 16.38 -1.21
N ALA A 119 -2.57 15.33 -1.38
CA ALA A 119 -2.89 14.78 -2.69
C ALA A 119 -3.57 15.82 -3.58
N SER A 120 -4.57 16.53 -3.06
CA SER A 120 -5.27 17.58 -3.78
C SER A 120 -4.34 18.73 -4.18
N PHE A 121 -3.44 19.11 -3.28
CA PHE A 121 -2.43 20.13 -3.53
C PHE A 121 -1.49 19.73 -4.67
N PHE A 122 -0.95 18.52 -4.63
CA PHE A 122 -0.06 18.02 -5.67
C PHE A 122 -0.75 17.94 -7.04
N ILE A 123 -1.99 17.49 -7.07
CA ILE A 123 -2.78 17.44 -8.31
C ILE A 123 -3.00 18.85 -8.87
N SER A 124 -3.26 19.83 -8.00
CA SER A 124 -3.39 21.25 -8.41
C SER A 124 -2.09 21.75 -9.03
N GLN A 125 -0.96 21.45 -8.41
CA GLN A 125 0.35 21.90 -8.89
C GLN A 125 0.75 21.23 -10.22
N SER A 126 0.20 20.06 -10.53
CA SER A 126 0.52 19.35 -11.76
C SER A 126 -0.12 19.97 -13.01
N GLY A 127 -0.95 21.01 -12.86
CA GLY A 127 -1.58 21.71 -13.99
C GLY A 127 -2.70 20.94 -14.67
N LYS A 128 -3.18 19.85 -14.09
CA LYS A 128 -4.30 19.09 -14.63
C LYS A 128 -5.59 19.91 -14.57
N SER A 129 -6.51 19.66 -15.51
CA SER A 129 -7.79 20.35 -15.55
C SER A 129 -8.58 20.12 -14.25
N LYS A 130 -9.41 21.08 -13.88
CA LYS A 130 -10.26 21.00 -12.69
C LYS A 130 -11.09 19.71 -12.69
N LYS A 131 -11.65 19.31 -13.83
CA LYS A 131 -12.44 18.08 -13.99
C LYS A 131 -11.63 16.82 -13.63
N LYS A 132 -10.38 16.74 -14.12
CA LYS A 132 -9.48 15.62 -13.80
C LYS A 132 -9.04 15.63 -12.35
N ARG A 133 -8.83 16.83 -11.76
CA ARG A 133 -8.45 16.96 -10.36
C ARG A 133 -9.54 16.47 -9.40
N GLU A 134 -10.81 16.63 -9.83
CA GLU A 134 -11.96 16.23 -9.04
C GLU A 134 -12.31 14.74 -9.17
N GLU A 135 -11.63 13.99 -10.05
CA GLU A 135 -11.80 12.55 -10.13
C GLU A 135 -11.35 11.90 -8.82
N LYS A 136 -12.32 11.36 -8.08
CA LYS A 136 -12.05 10.72 -6.77
C LYS A 136 -11.05 9.57 -6.88
N GLY A 137 -11.11 8.80 -7.97
CA GLY A 137 -10.17 7.70 -8.20
C GLY A 137 -8.71 8.15 -8.28
N LEU A 138 -8.45 9.32 -8.88
CA LEU A 138 -7.12 9.89 -8.95
C LEU A 138 -6.63 10.34 -7.57
N VAL A 139 -7.50 10.99 -6.78
CA VAL A 139 -7.17 11.41 -5.41
C VAL A 139 -6.84 10.19 -4.55
N ASP A 140 -7.65 9.13 -4.60
CA ASP A 140 -7.44 7.90 -3.84
C ASP A 140 -6.10 7.24 -4.20
N LYS A 141 -5.78 7.18 -5.49
CA LYS A 141 -4.51 6.63 -5.98
C LYS A 141 -3.31 7.44 -5.50
N VAL A 142 -3.39 8.77 -5.55
CA VAL A 142 -2.34 9.67 -5.06
C VAL A 142 -2.22 9.57 -3.53
N SER A 143 -3.34 9.48 -2.83
CA SER A 143 -3.35 9.30 -1.37
C SER A 143 -2.66 8.00 -0.97
N ALA A 144 -2.93 6.89 -1.64
CA ALA A 144 -2.28 5.61 -1.39
C ALA A 144 -0.75 5.71 -1.62
N THR A 145 -0.34 6.40 -2.69
CA THR A 145 1.07 6.62 -2.99
C THR A 145 1.76 7.42 -1.89
N LEU A 146 1.11 8.47 -1.37
CA LEU A 146 1.65 9.29 -0.28
C LEU A 146 1.74 8.50 1.03
N ILE A 147 0.74 7.69 1.34
CA ILE A 147 0.76 6.80 2.51
C ILE A 147 1.99 5.90 2.43
N LEU A 148 2.21 5.27 1.30
CA LEU A 148 3.31 4.35 1.09
C LEU A 148 4.66 5.05 1.14
N GLN A 149 4.78 6.21 0.51
CA GLN A 149 6.00 7.01 0.50
C GLN A 149 6.40 7.45 1.90
N ASN A 150 5.44 7.95 2.67
CA ASN A 150 5.66 8.36 4.06
C ASN A 150 6.03 7.17 4.95
N TYR A 151 5.39 6.02 4.72
CA TYR A 151 5.72 4.79 5.44
C TYR A 151 7.17 4.37 5.17
N LEU A 152 7.62 4.42 3.92
CA LEU A 152 9.00 4.08 3.56
C LEU A 152 10.00 5.02 4.22
N GLU A 153 9.71 6.32 4.28
CA GLU A 153 10.56 7.30 4.94
C GLU A 153 10.69 7.02 6.44
N GLN A 154 9.59 6.67 7.10
CA GLN A 154 9.62 6.31 8.53
C GLN A 154 10.40 5.03 8.78
N LYS A 155 10.27 4.04 7.88
CA LYS A 155 10.96 2.76 8.01
C LYS A 155 12.49 2.90 7.90
N GLN A 156 12.95 3.90 7.15
CA GLN A 156 14.39 4.15 6.95
C GLN A 156 15.06 4.89 8.13
N LYS A 157 14.26 5.44 9.03
CA LYS A 157 14.78 6.11 10.24
C LYS A 157 15.04 5.09 11.41
#